data_df41a3197f92237b6584f1e48eeb7e65
#
_entry.id   df41a3197f92237b6584f1e48eeb7e65
#
_cell.length_a   1.000
_cell.length_b   1.000
_cell.length_c   1.000
_cell.angle_alpha   90.00
_cell.angle_beta   90.00
_cell.angle_gamma   90.00
#
_symmetry.space_group_name_H-M   'P 1'
#
loop_
_entity.id
_entity.type
_entity.pdbx_description
1 polymer ?
#
loop_
_entity_poly.entity_id
_entity_poly.type
_entity_poly.pdbx_seq_one_letter_code
_entity_poly.pdbx_strand_id
1 'polypeptide(L)'
;ETFINLEGERVILQQSYRVPKNIFNVANKIIKKVKNRVEKNWIPKEELGQVNYHWEIDRVDLSKGEWLILARTNLILEKIAYYLDQNNFYFQRRNSTPRVQNIYALIENWNKLREGTPLHYNDYKKITNKMSKNVDLKLMKQMSKEKFYDIDTLKKNYGLKTDQEWYIAFDDLGDDEIRKIHRLIKNGEDLSKEPRIKISTIHGVKGNERDNVVLITDLSNAAYNKYLDNPDDEHRLFYVGVTRAKKELNIIYAKTERGYNI
;
A
#
# COMPACT_ATOMS: atom_id res chain seq x y z
N GLU A 1 23.88 12.29 14.35
CA GLU A 1 25.16 12.68 15.04
C GLU A 1 25.31 11.97 16.37
N THR A 2 24.25 11.76 17.16
CA THR A 2 24.30 11.19 18.52
C THR A 2 24.90 9.78 18.59
N PHE A 3 24.66 8.92 17.57
CA PHE A 3 25.18 7.55 17.54
C PHE A 3 26.64 7.44 17.09
N ILE A 4 27.16 8.45 16.40
CA ILE A 4 28.55 8.45 15.90
C ILE A 4 29.52 8.70 17.06
N ASN A 5 29.07 9.39 18.10
CA ASN A 5 29.89 9.83 19.22
C ASN A 5 29.71 8.98 20.50
N LEU A 6 28.99 7.84 20.41
CA LEU A 6 28.90 6.92 21.53
C LEU A 6 30.26 6.22 21.75
N GLU A 7 30.68 6.15 22.99
CA GLU A 7 31.84 5.33 23.40
C GLU A 7 31.46 3.86 23.30
N GLY A 8 32.36 3.03 22.75
CA GLY A 8 32.17 1.60 22.61
C GLY A 8 32.90 1.01 21.40
N GLU A 9 32.91 -0.29 21.31
CA GLU A 9 33.49 -1.02 20.19
C GLU A 9 32.60 -0.87 18.95
N ARG A 10 33.18 -0.49 17.82
CA ARG A 10 32.45 -0.32 16.53
C ARG A 10 32.63 -1.57 15.69
N VAL A 11 31.55 -2.32 15.52
CA VAL A 11 31.49 -3.45 14.59
C VAL A 11 30.74 -3.04 13.33
N ILE A 12 31.41 -3.12 12.18
CA ILE A 12 30.81 -2.85 10.86
C ILE A 12 30.37 -4.17 10.25
N LEU A 13 29.05 -4.35 10.10
CA LEU A 13 28.49 -5.47 9.34
C LEU A 13 28.70 -5.19 7.84
N GLN A 14 29.59 -5.95 7.22
CA GLN A 14 29.98 -5.73 5.83
C GLN A 14 29.02 -6.36 4.84
N GLN A 15 28.46 -7.53 5.13
CA GLN A 15 27.62 -8.28 4.21
C GLN A 15 26.17 -7.78 4.21
N SER A 16 25.65 -7.44 3.01
CA SER A 16 24.22 -7.23 2.79
C SER A 16 23.58 -8.48 2.20
N TYR A 17 22.58 -9.01 2.87
CA TYR A 17 21.77 -10.14 2.38
C TYR A 17 20.51 -9.69 1.63
N ARG A 18 20.34 -8.39 1.44
CA ARG A 18 19.14 -7.81 0.83
C ARG A 18 19.39 -7.23 -0.56
N VAL A 19 20.40 -6.39 -0.69
CA VAL A 19 20.58 -5.50 -1.85
C VAL A 19 21.44 -6.18 -2.92
N PRO A 20 20.91 -6.39 -4.15
CA PRO A 20 21.65 -6.94 -5.27
C PRO A 20 22.71 -5.99 -5.82
N LYS A 21 23.66 -6.51 -6.60
CA LYS A 21 24.82 -5.77 -7.12
C LYS A 21 24.47 -4.49 -7.89
N ASN A 22 23.51 -4.57 -8.82
CA ASN A 22 23.16 -3.39 -9.65
C ASN A 22 22.47 -2.31 -8.81
N ILE A 23 21.60 -2.70 -7.87
CA ILE A 23 20.94 -1.77 -6.95
C ILE A 23 21.95 -1.18 -5.97
N PHE A 24 22.91 -1.99 -5.50
CA PHE A 24 24.03 -1.51 -4.70
C PHE A 24 24.82 -0.42 -5.40
N ASN A 25 25.11 -0.60 -6.71
CA ASN A 25 25.86 0.39 -7.48
C ASN A 25 25.15 1.74 -7.50
N VAL A 26 23.82 1.76 -7.66
CA VAL A 26 23.00 2.97 -7.56
C VAL A 26 23.06 3.56 -6.16
N ALA A 27 22.84 2.74 -5.13
CA ALA A 27 22.88 3.18 -3.74
C ALA A 27 24.26 3.77 -3.37
N ASN A 28 25.34 3.15 -3.85
CA ASN A 28 26.71 3.57 -3.58
C ASN A 28 27.04 4.92 -4.25
N LYS A 29 26.53 5.16 -5.48
CA LYS A 29 26.65 6.48 -6.12
C LYS A 29 25.96 7.57 -5.29
N ILE A 30 24.77 7.28 -4.74
CA ILE A 30 24.03 8.24 -3.92
C ILE A 30 24.75 8.52 -2.61
N ILE A 31 25.15 7.46 -1.86
CA ILE A 31 25.74 7.66 -0.53
C ILE A 31 27.11 8.33 -0.59
N LYS A 32 27.85 8.19 -1.69
CA LYS A 32 29.11 8.90 -1.91
C LYS A 32 28.94 10.42 -2.06
N LYS A 33 27.76 10.92 -2.40
CA LYS A 33 27.44 12.35 -2.44
C LYS A 33 27.31 12.96 -1.04
N VAL A 34 27.09 12.15 0.01
CA VAL A 34 26.97 12.62 1.40
C VAL A 34 28.35 13.03 1.93
N LYS A 35 28.49 14.31 2.32
CA LYS A 35 29.73 14.86 2.82
C LYS A 35 30.07 14.33 4.22
N ASN A 36 29.09 14.39 5.12
CA ASN A 36 29.23 13.92 6.50
C ASN A 36 28.80 12.46 6.63
N ARG A 37 29.70 11.49 6.42
CA ARG A 37 29.41 10.07 6.51
C ARG A 37 30.57 9.29 7.12
N VAL A 38 30.25 8.18 7.78
CA VAL A 38 31.24 7.16 8.12
C VAL A 38 31.43 6.28 6.87
N GLU A 39 32.67 6.15 6.42
CA GLU A 39 32.97 5.26 5.30
C GLU A 39 32.72 3.81 5.69
N LYS A 40 31.95 3.13 4.86
CA LYS A 40 31.63 1.71 5.02
C LYS A 40 31.78 1.02 3.68
N ASN A 41 32.59 -0.01 3.65
CA ASN A 41 32.67 -0.92 2.53
C ASN A 41 31.75 -2.10 2.82
N TRP A 42 30.53 -2.07 2.29
CA TRP A 42 29.61 -3.18 2.43
C TRP A 42 29.49 -3.96 1.11
N ILE A 43 29.26 -5.26 1.23
CA ILE A 43 29.24 -6.21 0.13
C ILE A 43 27.80 -6.49 -0.20
N PRO A 44 27.34 -6.29 -1.45
CA PRO A 44 26.00 -6.68 -1.88
C PRO A 44 25.83 -8.19 -1.89
N LYS A 45 24.59 -8.66 -1.96
CA LYS A 45 24.34 -10.08 -2.26
C LYS A 45 24.78 -10.41 -3.69
N GLU A 46 24.98 -11.70 -3.99
CA GLU A 46 25.59 -12.13 -5.25
C GLU A 46 24.73 -11.87 -6.48
N GLU A 47 23.42 -11.88 -6.35
CA GLU A 47 22.49 -11.65 -7.45
C GLU A 47 22.69 -10.27 -8.06
N LEU A 48 22.51 -10.16 -9.37
CA LEU A 48 22.68 -8.90 -10.08
C LEU A 48 21.57 -7.89 -9.74
N GLY A 49 20.32 -8.35 -9.69
CA GLY A 49 19.14 -7.51 -9.62
C GLY A 49 18.94 -6.66 -10.90
N GLN A 50 17.80 -6.01 -11.00
CA GLN A 50 17.47 -5.16 -12.14
C GLN A 50 17.33 -3.71 -11.72
N VAL A 51 17.78 -2.79 -12.58
CA VAL A 51 17.59 -1.35 -12.41
C VAL A 51 17.12 -0.80 -13.76
N ASN A 52 15.92 -0.25 -13.76
CA ASN A 52 15.28 0.32 -14.94
C ASN A 52 15.01 1.81 -14.71
N TYR A 53 15.01 2.58 -15.78
CA TYR A 53 14.78 4.02 -15.76
C TYR A 53 13.63 4.36 -16.72
N HIS A 54 12.65 5.14 -16.23
CA HIS A 54 11.46 5.50 -16.99
C HIS A 54 11.12 6.99 -16.78
N TRP A 55 10.43 7.57 -17.75
CA TRP A 55 9.87 8.92 -17.62
C TRP A 55 8.50 8.92 -16.96
N GLU A 56 7.77 7.81 -17.09
CA GLU A 56 6.39 7.67 -16.62
C GLU A 56 6.21 6.35 -15.88
N ILE A 57 5.32 6.35 -14.89
CA ILE A 57 5.01 5.15 -14.12
C ILE A 57 4.25 4.10 -14.94
N ASP A 58 3.54 4.50 -15.99
CA ASP A 58 2.81 3.62 -16.90
C ASP A 58 3.71 2.68 -17.71
N ARG A 59 5.02 2.94 -17.73
CA ARG A 59 6.04 2.07 -18.34
C ARG A 59 6.46 0.92 -17.43
N VAL A 60 6.01 0.92 -16.18
CA VAL A 60 6.31 -0.16 -15.23
C VAL A 60 5.15 -1.15 -15.22
N ASP A 61 5.41 -2.41 -15.53
CA ASP A 61 4.39 -3.46 -15.46
C ASP A 61 4.07 -3.83 -14.00
N LEU A 62 3.03 -3.19 -13.48
CA LEU A 62 2.51 -3.44 -12.14
C LEU A 62 1.52 -4.60 -12.08
N SER A 63 1.30 -5.36 -13.16
CA SER A 63 0.26 -6.40 -13.24
C SER A 63 0.55 -7.60 -12.34
N LYS A 64 1.82 -7.89 -12.05
CA LYS A 64 2.27 -9.04 -11.26
C LYS A 64 3.31 -8.64 -10.22
N GLY A 65 3.48 -9.51 -9.21
CA GLY A 65 4.49 -9.34 -8.17
C GLY A 65 4.10 -8.36 -7.07
N GLU A 66 4.96 -8.28 -6.06
CA GLU A 66 4.81 -7.36 -4.93
C GLU A 66 5.58 -6.07 -5.20
N TRP A 67 4.92 -4.95 -5.01
CA TRP A 67 5.45 -3.62 -5.33
C TRP A 67 5.44 -2.68 -4.13
N LEU A 68 6.49 -1.89 -4.03
CA LEU A 68 6.56 -0.75 -3.13
C LEU A 68 6.86 0.51 -3.95
N ILE A 69 5.89 1.42 -4.02
CA ILE A 69 6.04 2.68 -4.75
C ILE A 69 6.35 3.78 -3.76
N LEU A 70 7.48 4.43 -3.95
CA LEU A 70 8.05 5.43 -3.06
C LEU A 70 8.10 6.80 -3.71
N ALA A 71 7.68 7.81 -2.96
CA ALA A 71 7.85 9.21 -3.34
C ALA A 71 8.35 10.05 -2.16
N ARG A 72 8.88 11.24 -2.46
CA ARG A 72 9.40 12.14 -1.43
C ARG A 72 8.31 12.73 -0.53
N THR A 73 7.14 13.03 -1.08
CA THR A 73 6.06 13.73 -0.38
C THR A 73 4.70 13.08 -0.60
N ASN A 74 3.76 13.36 0.32
CA ASN A 74 2.38 12.91 0.16
C ASN A 74 1.69 13.51 -1.06
N LEU A 75 2.03 14.75 -1.46
CA LEU A 75 1.47 15.39 -2.65
C LEU A 75 1.76 14.58 -3.93
N ILE A 76 2.98 14.03 -4.05
CA ILE A 76 3.34 13.18 -5.17
C ILE A 76 2.61 11.83 -5.06
N LEU A 77 2.51 11.27 -3.85
CA LEU A 77 1.77 10.03 -3.62
C LEU A 77 0.28 10.12 -3.97
N GLU A 78 -0.36 11.31 -3.79
CA GLU A 78 -1.76 11.49 -4.23
C GLU A 78 -1.92 11.29 -5.74
N LYS A 79 -0.98 11.84 -6.53
CA LYS A 79 -0.99 11.66 -7.99
C LYS A 79 -0.81 10.19 -8.39
N ILE A 80 0.06 9.48 -7.67
CA ILE A 80 0.28 8.03 -7.88
C ILE A 80 -0.95 7.24 -7.45
N ALA A 81 -1.55 7.55 -6.30
CA ALA A 81 -2.78 6.91 -5.83
C ALA A 81 -3.92 7.09 -6.84
N TYR A 82 -4.07 8.30 -7.38
CA TYR A 82 -5.04 8.59 -8.43
C TYR A 82 -4.78 7.75 -9.69
N TYR A 83 -3.53 7.68 -10.15
CA TYR A 83 -3.16 6.85 -11.29
C TYR A 83 -3.51 5.36 -11.06
N LEU A 84 -3.15 4.82 -9.91
CA LEU A 84 -3.44 3.42 -9.56
C LEU A 84 -4.96 3.16 -9.50
N ASP A 85 -5.71 4.10 -8.95
CA ASP A 85 -7.17 4.02 -8.85
C ASP A 85 -7.83 4.02 -10.23
N GLN A 86 -7.45 4.94 -11.12
CA GLN A 86 -7.96 5.03 -12.48
C GLN A 86 -7.66 3.78 -13.32
N ASN A 87 -6.54 3.11 -13.05
CA ASN A 87 -6.12 1.90 -13.73
C ASN A 87 -6.58 0.61 -13.02
N ASN A 88 -7.47 0.73 -12.03
CA ASN A 88 -8.04 -0.38 -11.26
C ASN A 88 -7.01 -1.29 -10.62
N PHE A 89 -5.93 -0.74 -10.09
CA PHE A 89 -5.00 -1.46 -9.24
C PHE A 89 -5.51 -1.52 -7.81
N TYR A 90 -5.32 -2.68 -7.17
CA TYR A 90 -5.57 -2.85 -5.74
C TYR A 90 -4.31 -2.47 -4.98
N PHE A 91 -4.37 -1.40 -4.18
CA PHE A 91 -3.20 -0.89 -3.47
C PHE A 91 -3.53 -0.42 -2.04
N GLN A 92 -2.49 -0.43 -1.20
CA GLN A 92 -2.53 0.06 0.16
C GLN A 92 -1.67 1.32 0.28
N ARG A 93 -2.22 2.34 0.94
CA ARG A 93 -1.48 3.55 1.27
C ARG A 93 -1.01 3.49 2.72
N ARG A 94 0.31 3.57 2.95
CA ARG A 94 0.92 3.40 4.27
C ARG A 94 0.49 2.06 4.90
N ASN A 95 0.11 2.08 6.17
CA ASN A 95 -0.38 0.89 6.91
C ASN A 95 -1.91 0.89 7.08
N SER A 96 -2.65 1.66 6.26
CA SER A 96 -4.11 1.71 6.35
C SER A 96 -4.73 0.57 5.56
N THR A 97 -5.70 -0.12 6.14
CA THR A 97 -6.51 -1.10 5.41
C THR A 97 -7.34 -0.39 4.34
N PRO A 98 -7.27 -0.81 3.07
CA PRO A 98 -8.09 -0.20 2.03
C PRO A 98 -9.59 -0.34 2.32
N ARG A 99 -10.35 0.71 2.02
CA ARG A 99 -11.82 0.69 2.20
C ARG A 99 -12.48 -0.49 1.47
N VAL A 100 -12.00 -0.79 0.27
CA VAL A 100 -12.48 -1.93 -0.54
C VAL A 100 -12.31 -3.26 0.20
N GLN A 101 -11.19 -3.47 0.90
CA GLN A 101 -10.96 -4.68 1.70
C GLN A 101 -11.97 -4.82 2.84
N ASN A 102 -12.26 -3.72 3.53
CA ASN A 102 -13.27 -3.72 4.60
C ASN A 102 -14.67 -4.07 4.07
N ILE A 103 -15.03 -3.55 2.89
CA ILE A 103 -16.31 -3.86 2.26
C ILE A 103 -16.33 -5.31 1.78
N TYR A 104 -15.25 -5.80 1.21
CA TYR A 104 -15.15 -7.18 0.74
C TYR A 104 -15.34 -8.19 1.88
N ALA A 105 -14.79 -7.92 3.06
CA ALA A 105 -15.06 -8.76 4.24
C ALA A 105 -16.55 -8.81 4.63
N LEU A 106 -17.31 -7.72 4.41
CA LEU A 106 -18.76 -7.72 4.60
C LEU A 106 -19.47 -8.53 3.51
N ILE A 107 -18.99 -8.45 2.26
CA ILE A 107 -19.51 -9.23 1.13
C ILE A 107 -19.32 -10.74 1.38
N GLU A 108 -18.15 -11.15 1.85
CA GLU A 108 -17.91 -12.55 2.20
C GLU A 108 -18.85 -13.06 3.29
N ASN A 109 -19.05 -12.26 4.36
CA ASN A 109 -19.99 -12.61 5.42
C ASN A 109 -21.44 -12.67 4.90
N TRP A 110 -21.83 -11.73 4.03
CA TRP A 110 -23.15 -11.74 3.39
C TRP A 110 -23.38 -13.00 2.55
N ASN A 111 -22.39 -13.38 1.74
CA ASN A 111 -22.46 -14.60 0.92
C ASN A 111 -22.57 -15.86 1.79
N LYS A 112 -21.77 -15.98 2.86
CA LYS A 112 -21.89 -17.07 3.84
C LYS A 112 -23.29 -17.16 4.45
N LEU A 113 -23.89 -16.02 4.81
CA LEU A 113 -25.25 -15.97 5.35
C LEU A 113 -26.28 -16.46 4.32
N ARG A 114 -26.14 -16.05 3.05
CA ARG A 114 -27.01 -16.51 1.94
C ARG A 114 -26.83 -18.00 1.64
N GLU A 115 -25.65 -18.54 1.85
CA GLU A 115 -25.32 -19.96 1.71
C GLU A 115 -25.77 -20.81 2.92
N GLY A 116 -26.44 -20.21 3.90
CA GLY A 116 -27.01 -20.88 5.06
C GLY A 116 -26.10 -20.93 6.30
N THR A 117 -24.93 -20.25 6.27
CA THR A 117 -24.07 -20.15 7.46
C THR A 117 -24.58 -19.05 8.39
N PRO A 118 -24.99 -19.36 9.64
CA PRO A 118 -25.44 -18.33 10.57
C PRO A 118 -24.31 -17.37 10.94
N LEU A 119 -24.62 -16.08 11.03
CA LEU A 119 -23.67 -15.05 11.45
C LEU A 119 -23.92 -14.64 12.89
N HIS A 120 -22.83 -14.35 13.61
CA HIS A 120 -22.89 -13.70 14.91
C HIS A 120 -23.46 -12.27 14.78
N TYR A 121 -24.23 -11.83 15.76
CA TYR A 121 -24.84 -10.49 15.79
C TYR A 121 -23.91 -9.37 15.38
N ASN A 122 -22.66 -9.37 15.89
CA ASN A 122 -21.70 -8.30 15.61
C ASN A 122 -21.31 -8.23 14.12
N ASP A 123 -21.21 -9.36 13.43
CA ASP A 123 -20.85 -9.39 12.02
C ASP A 123 -22.06 -9.02 11.15
N TYR A 124 -23.26 -9.49 11.50
CA TYR A 124 -24.50 -9.04 10.86
C TYR A 124 -24.69 -7.52 11.02
N LYS A 125 -24.46 -6.97 12.22
CA LYS A 125 -24.54 -5.53 12.47
C LYS A 125 -23.58 -4.72 11.59
N LYS A 126 -22.37 -5.21 11.31
CA LYS A 126 -21.44 -4.55 10.38
C LYS A 126 -22.01 -4.50 8.95
N ILE A 127 -22.64 -5.57 8.51
CA ILE A 127 -23.32 -5.66 7.20
C ILE A 127 -24.44 -4.63 7.11
N THR A 128 -25.30 -4.55 8.13
CA THR A 128 -26.45 -3.62 8.14
C THR A 128 -26.06 -2.16 8.09
N ASN A 129 -24.81 -1.80 8.44
CA ASN A 129 -24.27 -0.45 8.22
C ASN A 129 -24.12 -0.08 6.73
N LYS A 130 -24.34 -1.05 5.81
CA LYS A 130 -24.34 -0.84 4.36
C LYS A 130 -25.75 -1.02 3.77
N MET A 131 -26.77 -1.13 4.63
CA MET A 131 -28.17 -1.31 4.25
C MET A 131 -29.00 -0.21 4.87
N SER A 132 -29.62 0.65 4.06
CA SER A 132 -30.52 1.71 4.54
C SER A 132 -32.00 1.36 4.36
N LYS A 133 -32.35 0.73 3.23
CA LYS A 133 -33.71 0.36 2.86
C LYS A 133 -34.00 -1.13 3.09
N ASN A 134 -32.96 -1.95 3.04
CA ASN A 134 -33.05 -3.41 3.04
C ASN A 134 -33.07 -4.03 4.44
N VAL A 135 -33.06 -3.21 5.50
CA VAL A 135 -33.18 -3.66 6.90
C VAL A 135 -34.05 -2.72 7.72
N ASP A 136 -34.82 -3.25 8.68
CA ASP A 136 -35.49 -2.47 9.71
C ASP A 136 -34.62 -2.41 10.98
N LEU A 137 -33.94 -1.30 11.19
CA LEU A 137 -33.06 -1.09 12.34
C LEU A 137 -33.79 -1.09 13.70
N LYS A 138 -35.13 -0.87 13.73
CA LYS A 138 -35.92 -0.93 14.97
C LYS A 138 -36.09 -2.38 15.42
N LEU A 139 -36.43 -3.29 14.48
CA LEU A 139 -36.54 -4.71 14.77
C LEU A 139 -35.17 -5.32 15.11
N MET A 140 -34.12 -4.89 14.44
CA MET A 140 -32.77 -5.34 14.74
C MET A 140 -32.32 -5.02 16.18
N LYS A 141 -32.80 -3.94 16.80
CA LYS A 141 -32.49 -3.60 18.20
C LYS A 141 -32.99 -4.65 19.21
N GLN A 142 -33.91 -5.51 18.83
CA GLN A 142 -34.46 -6.58 19.67
C GLN A 142 -33.57 -7.84 19.64
N MET A 143 -32.55 -7.90 18.82
CA MET A 143 -31.65 -9.03 18.70
C MET A 143 -30.76 -9.19 19.94
N SER A 144 -30.55 -10.42 20.38
CA SER A 144 -29.55 -10.75 21.40
C SER A 144 -28.14 -10.64 20.80
N LYS A 145 -27.25 -9.95 21.51
CA LYS A 145 -25.87 -9.74 21.06
C LYS A 145 -24.98 -10.97 21.12
N GLU A 146 -25.42 -12.00 21.87
CA GLU A 146 -24.67 -13.23 22.13
C GLU A 146 -25.03 -14.37 21.16
N LYS A 147 -25.93 -14.13 20.21
CA LYS A 147 -26.48 -15.20 19.36
C LYS A 147 -26.01 -15.13 17.91
N PHE A 148 -26.10 -16.27 17.25
CA PHE A 148 -25.99 -16.43 15.81
C PHE A 148 -27.36 -16.43 15.16
N TYR A 149 -27.47 -15.96 13.95
CA TYR A 149 -28.72 -15.82 13.22
C TYR A 149 -28.55 -16.29 11.78
N ASP A 150 -29.44 -17.13 11.33
CA ASP A 150 -29.61 -17.52 9.93
C ASP A 150 -30.45 -16.47 9.17
N ILE A 151 -30.44 -16.56 7.84
CA ILE A 151 -31.10 -15.57 6.98
C ILE A 151 -32.64 -15.62 7.13
N ASP A 152 -33.22 -16.78 7.33
CA ASP A 152 -34.68 -16.93 7.45
C ASP A 152 -35.18 -16.31 8.76
N THR A 153 -34.48 -16.55 9.85
CA THR A 153 -34.74 -15.91 11.15
C THR A 153 -34.62 -14.39 11.06
N LEU A 154 -33.60 -13.87 10.35
CA LEU A 154 -33.42 -12.44 10.15
C LEU A 154 -34.55 -11.82 9.32
N LYS A 155 -34.99 -12.50 8.27
CA LYS A 155 -36.13 -12.05 7.43
C LYS A 155 -37.44 -12.08 8.21
N LYS A 156 -37.71 -13.15 8.95
CA LYS A 156 -38.96 -13.35 9.64
C LYS A 156 -39.13 -12.45 10.87
N ASN A 157 -38.09 -12.28 11.67
CA ASN A 157 -38.19 -11.69 13.01
C ASN A 157 -37.46 -10.36 13.19
N TYR A 158 -36.45 -10.07 12.37
CA TYR A 158 -35.53 -8.95 12.60
C TYR A 158 -35.42 -7.98 11.44
N GLY A 159 -36.38 -8.02 10.52
CA GLY A 159 -36.58 -6.97 9.53
C GLY A 159 -35.59 -6.93 8.38
N LEU A 160 -34.88 -8.03 8.11
CA LEU A 160 -34.13 -8.16 6.86
C LEU A 160 -35.13 -8.32 5.71
N LYS A 161 -35.03 -7.48 4.68
CA LYS A 161 -36.01 -7.41 3.59
C LYS A 161 -35.54 -8.07 2.28
N THR A 162 -34.25 -8.45 2.20
CA THR A 162 -33.68 -9.02 0.98
C THR A 162 -32.70 -10.16 1.30
N ASP A 163 -32.53 -11.05 0.34
CA ASP A 163 -31.50 -12.09 0.28
C ASP A 163 -30.78 -12.08 -1.08
N GLN A 164 -30.92 -10.95 -1.82
CA GLN A 164 -30.32 -10.79 -3.13
C GLN A 164 -28.79 -10.65 -3.05
N GLU A 165 -28.15 -10.56 -4.22
CA GLU A 165 -26.71 -10.33 -4.34
C GLU A 165 -26.29 -9.08 -3.57
N TRP A 166 -25.05 -9.07 -3.06
CA TRP A 166 -24.53 -8.02 -2.21
C TRP A 166 -24.65 -6.61 -2.82
N TYR A 167 -24.49 -6.48 -4.13
CA TYR A 167 -24.58 -5.18 -4.83
C TYR A 167 -26.01 -4.63 -4.91
N ILE A 168 -27.02 -5.46 -4.60
CA ILE A 168 -28.41 -5.04 -4.42
C ILE A 168 -28.73 -4.89 -2.94
N ALA A 169 -28.22 -5.80 -2.11
CA ALA A 169 -28.47 -5.80 -0.67
C ALA A 169 -27.82 -4.62 0.05
N PHE A 170 -26.62 -4.23 -0.33
CA PHE A 170 -25.87 -3.10 0.26
C PHE A 170 -26.22 -1.78 -0.41
N ASP A 171 -27.46 -1.34 -0.28
CA ASP A 171 -28.05 -0.18 -0.94
C ASP A 171 -27.49 1.19 -0.51
N ASP A 172 -26.54 1.17 0.43
CA ASP A 172 -25.77 2.35 0.88
C ASP A 172 -24.41 2.47 0.16
N LEU A 173 -24.07 1.52 -0.71
CA LEU A 173 -22.89 1.62 -1.55
C LEU A 173 -23.20 2.39 -2.82
N GLY A 174 -22.31 3.33 -3.15
CA GLY A 174 -22.41 4.03 -4.43
C GLY A 174 -22.05 3.13 -5.62
N ASP A 175 -22.66 3.40 -6.78
CA ASP A 175 -22.41 2.65 -8.02
C ASP A 175 -20.94 2.60 -8.42
N ASP A 176 -20.18 3.66 -8.17
CA ASP A 176 -18.73 3.70 -8.45
C ASP A 176 -17.95 2.71 -7.58
N GLU A 177 -18.34 2.57 -6.32
CA GLU A 177 -17.72 1.63 -5.39
C GLU A 177 -18.04 0.18 -5.76
N ILE A 178 -19.29 -0.10 -6.12
CA ILE A 178 -19.73 -1.41 -6.64
C ILE A 178 -18.95 -1.76 -7.90
N ARG A 179 -18.89 -0.86 -8.88
CA ARG A 179 -18.13 -1.06 -10.11
C ARG A 179 -16.66 -1.30 -9.87
N LYS A 180 -16.06 -0.57 -8.93
CA LYS A 180 -14.65 -0.74 -8.55
C LYS A 180 -14.39 -2.13 -7.99
N ILE A 181 -15.22 -2.60 -7.04
CA ILE A 181 -15.09 -3.94 -6.45
C ILE A 181 -15.17 -5.01 -7.54
N HIS A 182 -16.17 -4.93 -8.41
CA HIS A 182 -16.32 -5.89 -9.51
C HIS A 182 -15.11 -5.90 -10.46
N ARG A 183 -14.54 -4.73 -10.80
CA ARG A 183 -13.36 -4.64 -11.67
C ARG A 183 -12.14 -5.27 -11.01
N LEU A 184 -11.90 -5.00 -9.74
CA LEU A 184 -10.76 -5.58 -9.01
C LEU A 184 -10.86 -7.10 -8.95
N ILE A 185 -12.04 -7.66 -8.64
CA ILE A 185 -12.28 -9.11 -8.64
C ILE A 185 -12.07 -9.68 -10.05
N LYS A 186 -12.61 -9.04 -11.07
CA LYS A 186 -12.45 -9.46 -12.47
C LYS A 186 -10.98 -9.45 -12.92
N ASN A 187 -10.18 -8.52 -12.41
CA ASN A 187 -8.75 -8.43 -12.67
C ASN A 187 -7.92 -9.47 -11.88
N GLY A 188 -8.57 -10.34 -11.10
CA GLY A 188 -7.91 -11.39 -10.33
C GLY A 188 -7.27 -10.92 -9.03
N GLU A 189 -7.60 -9.72 -8.53
CA GLU A 189 -7.12 -9.26 -7.23
C GLU A 189 -7.86 -9.99 -6.09
N ASP A 190 -7.11 -10.49 -5.13
CA ASP A 190 -7.63 -11.12 -3.91
C ASP A 190 -7.87 -10.05 -2.85
N LEU A 191 -9.12 -9.58 -2.76
CA LEU A 191 -9.51 -8.51 -1.83
C LEU A 191 -9.56 -8.96 -0.36
N SER A 192 -9.45 -10.27 -0.08
CA SER A 192 -9.35 -10.79 1.28
C SER A 192 -7.96 -10.59 1.88
N LYS A 193 -6.95 -10.39 1.04
CA LYS A 193 -5.54 -10.23 1.43
C LYS A 193 -5.07 -8.78 1.37
N GLU A 194 -3.92 -8.53 1.98
CA GLU A 194 -3.23 -7.25 1.79
C GLU A 194 -2.90 -7.02 0.32
N PRO A 195 -3.07 -5.79 -0.17
CA PRO A 195 -2.67 -5.45 -1.54
C PRO A 195 -1.19 -5.74 -1.82
N ARG A 196 -0.94 -6.30 -2.98
CA ARG A 196 0.43 -6.53 -3.47
C ARG A 196 1.17 -5.23 -3.81
N ILE A 197 0.45 -4.13 -4.04
CA ILE A 197 1.02 -2.79 -4.27
C ILE A 197 0.87 -1.97 -3.00
N LYS A 198 1.99 -1.49 -2.45
CA LYS A 198 2.01 -0.54 -1.33
C LYS A 198 2.62 0.77 -1.77
N ILE A 199 2.01 1.89 -1.36
CA ILE A 199 2.55 3.22 -1.63
C ILE A 199 2.87 3.94 -0.33
N SER A 200 4.04 4.59 -0.26
CA SER A 200 4.51 5.30 0.93
C SER A 200 5.47 6.43 0.58
N THR A 201 5.64 7.37 1.49
CA THR A 201 6.80 8.26 1.41
C THR A 201 8.08 7.51 1.77
N ILE A 202 9.23 7.95 1.23
CA ILE A 202 10.52 7.36 1.58
C ILE A 202 10.78 7.44 3.09
N HIS A 203 10.32 8.49 3.77
CA HIS A 203 10.40 8.59 5.24
C HIS A 203 9.53 7.57 5.97
N GLY A 204 8.33 7.32 5.45
CA GLY A 204 7.36 6.39 6.06
C GLY A 204 7.65 4.92 5.84
N VAL A 205 8.68 4.59 5.03
CA VAL A 205 8.97 3.21 4.62
C VAL A 205 9.93 2.47 5.54
N LYS A 206 10.33 3.08 6.66
CA LYS A 206 11.30 2.46 7.58
C LYS A 206 10.84 1.04 7.97
N GLY A 207 11.71 0.05 7.72
CA GLY A 207 11.43 -1.37 8.01
C GLY A 207 10.68 -2.12 6.91
N ASN A 208 10.06 -1.44 5.94
CA ASN A 208 9.39 -2.09 4.81
C ASN A 208 10.34 -2.24 3.63
N GLU A 209 10.25 -3.38 2.96
CA GLU A 209 11.01 -3.72 1.76
C GLU A 209 10.18 -4.66 0.89
N ARG A 210 10.43 -4.68 -0.42
CA ARG A 210 9.73 -5.54 -1.38
C ARG A 210 10.69 -6.02 -2.45
N ASP A 211 10.27 -7.05 -3.16
CA ASP A 211 11.01 -7.56 -4.31
C ASP A 211 11.18 -6.45 -5.35
N ASN A 212 10.11 -5.73 -5.66
CA ASN A 212 10.10 -4.68 -6.67
C ASN A 212 9.79 -3.31 -6.06
N VAL A 213 10.57 -2.31 -6.43
CA VAL A 213 10.40 -0.94 -5.96
C VAL A 213 10.30 0.02 -7.13
N VAL A 214 9.34 0.93 -7.08
CA VAL A 214 9.30 2.12 -7.94
C VAL A 214 9.68 3.32 -7.09
N LEU A 215 10.68 4.06 -7.51
CA LEU A 215 11.16 5.26 -6.83
C LEU A 215 10.93 6.49 -7.70
N ILE A 216 10.05 7.38 -7.25
CA ILE A 216 9.74 8.64 -7.93
C ILE A 216 10.74 9.69 -7.48
N THR A 217 11.42 10.34 -8.44
CA THR A 217 12.47 11.32 -8.13
C THR A 217 11.99 12.78 -8.12
N ASP A 218 10.71 13.05 -8.43
CA ASP A 218 10.14 14.38 -8.29
C ASP A 218 10.19 14.90 -6.85
N LEU A 219 10.45 16.20 -6.71
CA LEU A 219 10.41 16.93 -5.45
C LEU A 219 9.33 18.00 -5.49
N SER A 220 8.66 18.22 -4.36
CA SER A 220 7.85 19.45 -4.19
C SER A 220 8.77 20.67 -4.02
N ASN A 221 8.25 21.88 -4.25
CA ASN A 221 9.03 23.11 -4.05
C ASN A 221 9.71 23.14 -2.67
N ALA A 222 8.98 22.84 -1.61
CA ALA A 222 9.52 22.83 -0.26
C ALA A 222 10.61 21.75 -0.05
N ALA A 223 10.46 20.57 -0.66
CA ALA A 223 11.47 19.53 -0.60
C ALA A 223 12.71 19.90 -1.41
N TYR A 224 12.51 20.51 -2.58
CA TYR A 224 13.62 20.97 -3.43
C TYR A 224 14.44 22.07 -2.77
N ASN A 225 13.80 23.06 -2.15
CA ASN A 225 14.50 24.11 -1.40
C ASN A 225 15.32 23.51 -0.25
N LYS A 226 14.76 22.58 0.52
CA LYS A 226 15.52 21.86 1.57
C LYS A 226 16.70 21.07 1.01
N TYR A 227 16.54 20.47 -0.17
CA TYR A 227 17.62 19.76 -0.85
C TYR A 227 18.76 20.72 -1.25
N LEU A 228 18.44 21.92 -1.69
CA LEU A 228 19.46 22.94 -1.99
C LEU A 228 20.19 23.42 -0.73
N ASP A 229 19.48 23.60 0.38
CA ASP A 229 20.03 24.04 1.66
C ASP A 229 20.88 22.96 2.34
N ASN A 230 20.40 21.70 2.35
CA ASN A 230 21.07 20.56 2.97
C ASN A 230 20.97 19.31 2.08
N PRO A 231 21.84 19.16 1.08
CA PRO A 231 21.83 18.03 0.17
C PRO A 231 22.04 16.66 0.84
N ASP A 232 22.80 16.61 1.93
CA ASP A 232 23.16 15.36 2.60
C ASP A 232 21.95 14.58 3.11
N ASP A 233 20.95 15.28 3.65
CA ASP A 233 19.74 14.64 4.16
C ASP A 233 18.92 14.02 3.02
N GLU A 234 18.84 14.69 1.89
CA GLU A 234 18.14 14.19 0.72
C GLU A 234 18.88 12.99 0.11
N HIS A 235 20.22 13.04 0.04
CA HIS A 235 21.04 11.90 -0.38
C HIS A 235 20.79 10.67 0.51
N ARG A 236 20.80 10.83 1.84
CA ARG A 236 20.48 9.74 2.78
C ARG A 236 19.08 9.18 2.56
N LEU A 237 18.12 10.05 2.31
CA LEU A 237 16.74 9.65 2.08
C LEU A 237 16.60 8.81 0.80
N PHE A 238 17.13 9.27 -0.33
CA PHE A 238 17.09 8.51 -1.58
C PHE A 238 17.90 7.21 -1.51
N TYR A 239 19.01 7.19 -0.79
CA TYR A 239 19.73 5.97 -0.46
C TYR A 239 18.81 4.95 0.26
N VAL A 240 18.04 5.39 1.25
CA VAL A 240 17.06 4.54 1.92
C VAL A 240 16.02 4.01 0.93
N GLY A 241 15.48 4.85 0.05
CA GLY A 241 14.49 4.45 -0.96
C GLY A 241 15.03 3.37 -1.89
N VAL A 242 16.21 3.58 -2.48
CA VAL A 242 16.88 2.63 -3.38
C VAL A 242 17.11 1.28 -2.69
N THR A 243 17.59 1.30 -1.45
CA THR A 243 17.90 0.06 -0.70
C THR A 243 16.69 -0.71 -0.20
N ARG A 244 15.46 -0.31 -0.53
CA ARG A 244 14.23 -1.08 -0.25
C ARG A 244 13.99 -2.20 -1.26
N ALA A 245 14.62 -2.16 -2.42
CA ALA A 245 14.45 -3.15 -3.47
C ALA A 245 15.31 -4.40 -3.22
N LYS A 246 14.68 -5.59 -3.34
CA LYS A 246 15.33 -6.89 -3.19
C LYS A 246 15.70 -7.53 -4.52
N LYS A 247 14.97 -7.21 -5.61
CA LYS A 247 15.17 -7.79 -6.95
C LYS A 247 15.20 -6.74 -8.04
N GLU A 248 14.23 -5.82 -8.04
CA GLU A 248 14.04 -4.87 -9.11
C GLU A 248 13.81 -3.45 -8.57
N LEU A 249 14.49 -2.47 -9.16
CA LEU A 249 14.34 -1.05 -8.89
C LEU A 249 13.98 -0.32 -10.19
N ASN A 250 12.82 0.30 -10.21
CA ASN A 250 12.38 1.19 -11.29
C ASN A 250 12.45 2.63 -10.82
N ILE A 251 13.27 3.43 -11.47
CA ILE A 251 13.47 4.85 -11.16
C ILE A 251 12.67 5.66 -12.17
N ILE A 252 11.74 6.46 -11.66
CA ILE A 252 10.96 7.39 -12.49
C ILE A 252 11.61 8.76 -12.40
N TYR A 253 12.06 9.27 -13.55
CA TYR A 253 12.65 10.60 -13.65
C TYR A 253 11.65 11.68 -13.29
N ALA A 254 12.16 12.76 -12.72
CA ALA A 254 11.36 13.94 -12.42
C ALA A 254 10.79 14.57 -13.69
N LYS A 255 9.54 14.97 -13.64
CA LYS A 255 8.85 15.68 -14.73
C LYS A 255 9.17 17.18 -14.78
N THR A 256 9.81 17.68 -13.74
CA THR A 256 10.17 19.08 -13.57
C THR A 256 11.67 19.21 -13.30
N GLU A 257 12.22 20.43 -13.42
CA GLU A 257 13.61 20.71 -13.03
C GLU A 257 13.88 20.46 -11.54
N ARG A 258 12.82 20.31 -10.75
CA ARG A 258 12.89 19.99 -9.31
C ARG A 258 12.88 18.49 -9.10
N GLY A 259 13.95 17.85 -9.48
CA GLY A 259 14.13 16.41 -9.31
C GLY A 259 15.37 16.07 -8.53
N TYR A 260 15.39 14.86 -7.96
CA TYR A 260 16.58 14.27 -7.41
C TYR A 260 17.33 13.49 -8.50
N ASN A 261 18.57 13.86 -8.78
CA ASN A 261 19.40 13.16 -9.76
C ASN A 261 20.12 11.96 -9.11
N ILE A 262 19.78 10.76 -9.59
CA ILE A 262 20.38 9.49 -9.16
C ILE A 262 21.63 9.15 -10.00
#